data_9130f62d2632c8f504169a48104a3d26
#
_entry.id   9130f62d2632c8f504169a48104a3d26
#
_cell.length_a   1.000
_cell.length_b   1.000
_cell.length_c   1.000
_cell.angle_alpha   90.00
_cell.angle_beta   90.00
_cell.angle_gamma   90.00
#
_symmetry.space_group_name_H-M   'P 1'
#
loop_
_entity.id
_entity.type
_entity.pdbx_description
1 polymer ?
#
loop_
_entity_poly.entity_id
_entity_poly.type
_entity_poly.pdbx_seq_one_letter_code
_entity_poly.pdbx_strand_id
1 'polypeptide(L)'
;IHLRDADVDLQRGMLTIRQTKFAKSRQLPIHPSTIKALARYRKQRGRHLPMTTGMPFLIGSRGYRLGLPLGERQAHRVFTGLRDCLGWVNRGGHDAPRLHDLRHTVAVRRRVRWYADGADVDQKMLALSTYMGHAEIFYTYWYLTAVPELMAIAAGRFEQFAVLAGDDD
;
A
#
# COMPACT_ATOMS: atom_id res chain seq x y z
N ILE A 1 -8.39 -11.12 7.04
CA ILE A 1 -8.12 -9.71 7.36
C ILE A 1 -8.57 -9.48 8.79
N HIS A 2 -7.61 -9.32 9.71
CA HIS A 2 -7.87 -9.34 11.17
C HIS A 2 -7.83 -7.93 11.81
N LEU A 3 -8.05 -6.88 11.04
CA LEU A 3 -8.12 -5.51 11.57
C LEU A 3 -9.35 -5.37 12.46
N ARG A 4 -9.17 -4.95 13.72
CA ARG A 4 -10.25 -4.70 14.68
C ARG A 4 -10.67 -3.24 14.64
N ASP A 5 -11.86 -2.93 15.14
CA ASP A 5 -12.33 -1.54 15.21
C ASP A 5 -11.42 -0.64 16.07
N ALA A 6 -10.90 -1.18 17.18
CA ALA A 6 -9.95 -0.51 18.06
C ALA A 6 -8.57 -0.25 17.41
N ASP A 7 -8.25 -0.92 16.29
CA ASP A 7 -7.00 -0.72 15.56
C ASP A 7 -7.07 0.43 14.54
N VAL A 8 -8.24 1.06 14.38
CA VAL A 8 -8.51 2.10 13.41
C VAL A 8 -8.79 3.43 14.11
N ASP A 9 -7.75 4.21 14.31
CA ASP A 9 -7.85 5.57 14.86
C ASP A 9 -8.04 6.58 13.73
N LEU A 10 -9.30 6.93 13.48
CA LEU A 10 -9.67 7.89 12.44
C LEU A 10 -9.41 9.35 12.84
N GLN A 11 -9.27 9.64 14.14
CA GLN A 11 -8.94 10.98 14.62
C GLN A 11 -7.49 11.31 14.36
N ARG A 12 -6.59 10.38 14.70
CA ARG A 12 -5.15 10.51 14.45
C ARG A 12 -4.73 10.09 13.04
N GLY A 13 -5.64 9.46 12.28
CA GLY A 13 -5.30 8.94 10.96
C GLY A 13 -4.31 7.78 10.99
N MET A 14 -4.45 6.87 11.96
CA MET A 14 -3.52 5.77 12.19
C MET A 14 -4.21 4.41 12.15
N LEU A 15 -3.52 3.41 11.60
CA LEU A 15 -3.89 1.99 11.70
C LEU A 15 -2.85 1.26 12.54
N THR A 16 -3.31 0.45 13.50
CA THR A 16 -2.46 -0.48 14.23
C THR A 16 -2.55 -1.86 13.60
N ILE A 17 -1.48 -2.32 12.99
CA ILE A 17 -1.39 -3.67 12.42
C ILE A 17 -0.69 -4.56 13.43
N ARG A 18 -1.43 -5.56 13.93
CA ARG A 18 -0.94 -6.44 15.01
C ARG A 18 -0.53 -7.80 14.48
N GLN A 19 0.48 -8.38 15.13
CA GLN A 19 0.89 -9.79 14.99
C GLN A 19 0.98 -10.26 13.52
N THR A 20 1.68 -9.50 12.69
CA THR A 20 2.00 -9.92 11.33
C THR A 20 3.07 -11.01 11.35
N LYS A 21 3.57 -11.39 10.18
CA LYS A 21 4.68 -12.33 10.05
C LYS A 21 5.82 -11.94 11.01
N PHE A 22 6.31 -12.91 11.79
CA PHE A 22 7.30 -12.75 12.90
C PHE A 22 6.76 -11.95 14.11
N ALA A 23 5.45 -12.05 14.42
CA ALA A 23 4.81 -11.41 15.57
C ALA A 23 5.03 -9.88 15.67
N LYS A 24 5.42 -9.22 14.57
CA LYS A 24 5.66 -7.77 14.54
C LYS A 24 4.34 -7.00 14.48
N SER A 25 4.27 -5.95 15.30
CA SER A 25 3.17 -4.97 15.25
C SER A 25 3.72 -3.62 14.82
N ARG A 26 2.90 -2.82 14.11
CA ARG A 26 3.30 -1.49 13.67
C ARG A 26 2.10 -0.56 13.54
N GLN A 27 2.36 0.73 13.65
CA GLN A 27 1.39 1.78 13.36
C GLN A 27 1.67 2.37 11.98
N LEU A 28 0.61 2.54 11.21
CA LEU A 28 0.68 3.06 9.85
C LEU A 28 -0.15 4.34 9.73
N PRO A 29 0.45 5.47 9.36
CA PRO A 29 -0.33 6.65 9.00
C PRO A 29 -1.11 6.40 7.71
N ILE A 30 -2.34 6.91 7.65
CA ILE A 30 -3.20 6.79 6.48
C ILE A 30 -3.54 8.17 5.90
N HIS A 31 -3.68 8.20 4.59
CA HIS A 31 -4.00 9.42 3.86
C HIS A 31 -5.39 9.96 4.22
N PRO A 32 -5.63 11.29 4.23
CA PRO A 32 -6.93 11.88 4.55
C PRO A 32 -8.10 11.33 3.73
N SER A 33 -7.89 11.00 2.45
CA SER A 33 -8.92 10.37 1.62
C SER A 33 -9.32 8.97 2.13
N THR A 34 -8.35 8.22 2.65
CA THR A 34 -8.58 6.90 3.26
C THR A 34 -9.32 7.05 4.58
N ILE A 35 -8.97 8.04 5.41
CA ILE A 35 -9.69 8.36 6.64
C ILE A 35 -11.17 8.61 6.33
N LYS A 36 -11.46 9.47 5.34
CA LYS A 36 -12.84 9.77 4.90
C LYS A 36 -13.60 8.51 4.45
N ALA A 37 -12.94 7.65 3.67
CA ALA A 37 -13.54 6.41 3.19
C ALA A 37 -13.84 5.44 4.34
N LEU A 38 -12.90 5.26 5.27
CA LEU A 38 -13.07 4.37 6.43
C LEU A 38 -14.12 4.92 7.41
N ALA A 39 -14.18 6.23 7.61
CA ALA A 39 -15.22 6.88 8.43
C ALA A 39 -16.61 6.64 7.85
N ARG A 40 -16.77 6.82 6.53
CA ARG A 40 -18.03 6.53 5.83
C ARG A 40 -18.43 5.07 5.97
N TYR A 41 -17.48 4.16 5.80
CA TYR A 41 -17.70 2.72 5.97
C TYR A 41 -18.13 2.40 7.41
N ARG A 42 -17.41 2.92 8.43
CA ARG A 42 -17.75 2.71 9.86
C ARG A 42 -19.17 3.19 10.16
N LYS A 43 -19.55 4.38 9.67
CA LYS A 43 -20.90 4.93 9.83
C LYS A 43 -21.96 4.03 9.16
N GLN A 44 -21.73 3.56 7.95
CA GLN A 44 -22.62 2.66 7.23
C GLN A 44 -22.76 1.32 7.94
N ARG A 45 -21.66 0.73 8.37
CA ARG A 45 -21.65 -0.53 9.13
C ARG A 45 -22.45 -0.41 10.42
N GLY A 46 -22.28 0.68 11.18
CA GLY A 46 -22.97 0.93 12.45
C GLY A 46 -24.50 1.08 12.34
N ARG A 47 -25.02 1.30 11.12
CA ARG A 47 -26.49 1.29 10.88
C ARG A 47 -27.09 -0.12 10.87
N HIS A 48 -26.28 -1.13 10.64
CA HIS A 48 -26.73 -2.51 10.47
C HIS A 48 -26.31 -3.43 11.61
N LEU A 49 -25.27 -3.05 12.34
CA LEU A 49 -24.73 -3.87 13.42
C LEU A 49 -24.28 -2.99 14.59
N PRO A 50 -24.60 -3.38 15.83
CA PRO A 50 -24.13 -2.68 17.01
C PRO A 50 -22.61 -2.71 17.08
N MET A 51 -22.02 -1.58 17.48
CA MET A 51 -20.58 -1.44 17.62
C MET A 51 -20.15 -1.99 18.97
N THR A 52 -19.43 -3.11 18.98
CA THR A 52 -18.87 -3.69 20.20
C THR A 52 -17.34 -3.69 20.14
N THR A 53 -16.73 -3.52 21.32
CA THR A 53 -15.27 -3.57 21.47
C THR A 53 -14.75 -4.92 21.00
N GLY A 54 -13.72 -4.91 20.15
CA GLY A 54 -13.11 -6.14 19.63
C GLY A 54 -13.70 -6.69 18.32
N MET A 55 -14.77 -6.10 17.80
CA MET A 55 -15.31 -6.48 16.50
C MET A 55 -14.29 -6.26 15.36
N PRO A 56 -14.34 -7.13 14.31
CA PRO A 56 -13.59 -6.87 13.09
C PRO A 56 -13.99 -5.53 12.47
N PHE A 57 -13.01 -4.76 11.99
CA PHE A 57 -13.32 -3.50 11.31
C PHE A 57 -13.99 -3.76 9.96
N LEU A 58 -13.41 -4.66 9.16
CA LEU A 58 -13.98 -5.06 7.86
C LEU A 58 -14.78 -6.35 8.03
N ILE A 59 -16.06 -6.30 7.70
CA ILE A 59 -16.99 -7.41 7.91
C ILE A 59 -17.68 -7.86 6.61
N GLY A 60 -18.12 -9.09 6.60
CA GLY A 60 -19.06 -9.60 5.60
C GLY A 60 -20.41 -8.90 5.74
N SER A 61 -21.08 -8.63 4.63
CA SER A 61 -22.31 -7.83 4.56
C SER A 61 -23.59 -8.63 4.29
N ARG A 62 -23.48 -9.95 4.07
CA ARG A 62 -24.65 -10.78 3.66
C ARG A 62 -24.61 -12.20 4.23
N GLY A 63 -25.81 -12.76 4.44
CA GLY A 63 -26.04 -14.15 4.84
C GLY A 63 -25.31 -14.52 6.13
N TYR A 64 -24.88 -15.76 6.22
CA TYR A 64 -24.18 -16.31 7.41
C TYR A 64 -22.83 -15.61 7.72
N ARG A 65 -22.32 -14.79 6.80
CA ARG A 65 -21.08 -14.02 7.01
C ARG A 65 -21.33 -12.61 7.55
N LEU A 66 -22.55 -12.22 7.77
CA LEU A 66 -22.89 -10.92 8.32
C LEU A 66 -22.20 -10.73 9.69
N GLY A 67 -21.40 -9.67 9.83
CA GLY A 67 -20.66 -9.36 11.06
C GLY A 67 -19.38 -10.17 11.26
N LEU A 68 -19.12 -11.23 10.50
CA LEU A 68 -17.87 -11.97 10.56
C LEU A 68 -16.74 -11.21 9.83
N PRO A 69 -15.46 -11.44 10.18
CA PRO A 69 -14.34 -10.82 9.49
C PRO A 69 -14.41 -11.02 7.97
N LEU A 70 -14.08 -9.98 7.21
CA LEU A 70 -13.96 -10.07 5.77
C LEU A 70 -12.88 -11.08 5.38
N GLY A 71 -13.28 -12.14 4.68
CA GLY A 71 -12.37 -13.17 4.20
C GLY A 71 -11.51 -12.70 3.04
N GLU A 72 -10.32 -13.26 2.93
CA GLU A 72 -9.37 -12.96 1.85
C GLU A 72 -9.97 -13.23 0.46
N ARG A 73 -10.64 -14.36 0.27
CA ARG A 73 -11.31 -14.69 -0.99
C ARG A 73 -12.34 -13.64 -1.40
N GLN A 74 -13.04 -13.05 -0.44
CA GLN A 74 -14.01 -11.99 -0.73
C GLN A 74 -13.34 -10.70 -1.13
N ALA A 75 -12.21 -10.33 -0.49
CA ALA A 75 -11.42 -9.17 -0.88
C ALA A 75 -10.88 -9.34 -2.32
N HIS A 76 -10.34 -10.52 -2.65
CA HIS A 76 -9.91 -10.84 -4.01
C HIS A 76 -11.05 -10.76 -5.04
N ARG A 77 -12.23 -11.30 -4.72
CA ARG A 77 -13.40 -11.24 -5.60
C ARG A 77 -13.84 -9.79 -5.87
N VAL A 78 -13.89 -8.96 -4.84
CA VAL A 78 -14.22 -7.54 -4.98
C VAL A 78 -13.19 -6.84 -5.85
N PHE A 79 -11.89 -7.09 -5.61
CA PHE A 79 -10.82 -6.52 -6.42
C PHE A 79 -10.92 -6.95 -7.90
N THR A 80 -11.16 -8.24 -8.15
CA THR A 80 -11.34 -8.74 -9.53
C THR A 80 -12.51 -8.04 -10.22
N GLY A 81 -13.66 -7.92 -9.55
CA GLY A 81 -14.80 -7.20 -10.12
C GLY A 81 -14.50 -5.72 -10.41
N LEU A 82 -13.79 -5.03 -9.53
CA LEU A 82 -13.35 -3.65 -9.76
C LEU A 82 -12.35 -3.55 -10.92
N ARG A 83 -11.40 -4.47 -10.99
CA ARG A 83 -10.44 -4.57 -12.08
C ARG A 83 -11.14 -4.72 -13.44
N ASP A 84 -12.11 -5.62 -13.50
CA ASP A 84 -12.87 -5.91 -14.71
C ASP A 84 -13.74 -4.70 -15.13
N CYS A 85 -14.40 -4.03 -14.16
CA CYS A 85 -15.13 -2.79 -14.39
C CYS A 85 -14.23 -1.64 -14.90
N LEU A 86 -12.97 -1.61 -14.49
CA LEU A 86 -12.00 -0.60 -14.92
C LEU A 86 -11.31 -0.96 -16.24
N GLY A 87 -11.65 -2.10 -16.83
CA GLY A 87 -11.03 -2.56 -18.08
C GLY A 87 -9.54 -2.87 -17.97
N TRP A 88 -9.08 -3.26 -16.76
CA TRP A 88 -7.68 -3.64 -16.56
C TRP A 88 -7.44 -5.06 -17.07
N VAL A 89 -6.76 -5.14 -18.20
CA VAL A 89 -6.47 -6.39 -18.91
C VAL A 89 -4.99 -6.75 -18.80
N ASN A 90 -4.65 -7.94 -19.27
CA ASN A 90 -3.26 -8.37 -19.46
C ASN A 90 -2.53 -7.41 -20.40
N ARG A 91 -1.26 -7.18 -20.13
CA ARG A 91 -0.38 -6.35 -20.96
C ARG A 91 0.76 -7.21 -21.50
N GLY A 92 0.64 -7.64 -22.72
CA GLY A 92 1.61 -8.54 -23.35
C GLY A 92 1.69 -9.88 -22.60
N GLY A 93 2.89 -10.28 -22.20
CA GLY A 93 3.14 -11.52 -21.47
C GLY A 93 2.84 -11.47 -19.96
N HIS A 94 2.29 -10.34 -19.45
CA HIS A 94 1.96 -10.19 -18.04
C HIS A 94 0.47 -10.43 -17.79
N ASP A 95 0.18 -11.16 -16.72
CA ASP A 95 -1.19 -11.37 -16.24
C ASP A 95 -1.88 -10.05 -15.87
N ALA A 96 -3.21 -10.09 -15.83
CA ALA A 96 -4.00 -8.97 -15.34
C ALA A 96 -3.61 -8.57 -13.91
N PRO A 97 -3.64 -7.26 -13.56
CA PRO A 97 -3.22 -6.77 -12.26
C PRO A 97 -3.90 -7.49 -11.10
N ARG A 98 -3.12 -7.85 -10.09
CA ARG A 98 -3.56 -8.51 -8.85
C ARG A 98 -3.61 -7.51 -7.70
N LEU A 99 -4.31 -7.86 -6.63
CA LEU A 99 -4.36 -7.05 -5.41
C LEU A 99 -2.95 -6.75 -4.85
N HIS A 100 -2.03 -7.71 -4.96
CA HIS A 100 -0.64 -7.54 -4.50
C HIS A 100 0.14 -6.50 -5.33
N ASP A 101 -0.21 -6.34 -6.60
CA ASP A 101 0.48 -5.42 -7.50
C ASP A 101 0.21 -3.95 -7.14
N LEU A 102 -0.89 -3.65 -6.43
CA LEU A 102 -1.12 -2.33 -5.82
C LEU A 102 -0.02 -1.97 -4.82
N ARG A 103 0.42 -2.96 -4.04
CA ARG A 103 1.51 -2.78 -3.07
C ARG A 103 2.84 -2.48 -3.77
N HIS A 104 3.16 -3.20 -4.85
CA HIS A 104 4.31 -2.91 -5.70
C HIS A 104 4.26 -1.48 -6.25
N THR A 105 3.11 -1.11 -6.82
CA THR A 105 2.89 0.21 -7.41
C THR A 105 3.15 1.32 -6.39
N VAL A 106 2.71 1.17 -5.14
CA VAL A 106 2.96 2.16 -4.07
C VAL A 106 4.45 2.29 -3.80
N ALA A 107 5.18 1.18 -3.68
CA ALA A 107 6.62 1.18 -3.40
C ALA A 107 7.40 1.87 -4.53
N VAL A 108 7.13 1.47 -5.78
CA VAL A 108 7.79 2.02 -6.97
C VAL A 108 7.51 3.51 -7.11
N ARG A 109 6.22 3.92 -7.13
CA ARG A 109 5.85 5.34 -7.30
C ARG A 109 6.41 6.24 -6.20
N ARG A 110 6.46 5.75 -4.97
CA ARG A 110 7.02 6.52 -3.86
C ARG A 110 8.50 6.77 -4.08
N ARG A 111 9.24 5.77 -4.52
CA ARG A 111 10.67 5.90 -4.79
C ARG A 111 10.97 6.78 -6.00
N VAL A 112 10.26 6.59 -7.12
CA VAL A 112 10.37 7.46 -8.29
C VAL A 112 10.22 8.93 -7.87
N ARG A 113 9.19 9.22 -7.07
CA ARG A 113 8.95 10.56 -6.56
C ARG A 113 10.10 11.07 -5.69
N TRP A 114 10.64 10.26 -4.79
CA TRP A 114 11.77 10.68 -3.96
C TRP A 114 13.03 11.00 -4.78
N TYR A 115 13.28 10.22 -5.82
CA TYR A 115 14.37 10.52 -6.74
C TYR A 115 14.12 11.82 -7.52
N ALA A 116 12.91 12.04 -8.00
CA ALA A 116 12.54 13.28 -8.68
C ALA A 116 12.65 14.51 -7.76
N ASP A 117 12.24 14.36 -6.49
CA ASP A 117 12.30 15.41 -5.47
C ASP A 117 13.73 15.64 -4.91
N GLY A 118 14.74 14.90 -5.38
CA GLY A 118 16.14 15.01 -4.89
C GLY A 118 16.33 14.54 -3.43
N ALA A 119 15.38 13.76 -2.90
CA ALA A 119 15.42 13.32 -1.51
C ALA A 119 16.45 12.20 -1.28
N ASP A 120 16.95 12.09 -0.04
CA ASP A 120 17.76 10.95 0.39
C ASP A 120 16.87 9.69 0.40
N VAL A 121 17.02 8.89 -0.67
CA VAL A 121 16.22 7.70 -0.89
C VAL A 121 16.60 6.59 0.09
N ASP A 122 17.88 6.45 0.43
CA ASP A 122 18.36 5.36 1.28
C ASP A 122 17.80 5.51 2.71
N GLN A 123 17.80 6.71 3.26
CA GLN A 123 17.19 6.99 4.55
C GLN A 123 15.69 6.70 4.54
N LYS A 124 15.00 7.04 3.45
CA LYS A 124 13.55 6.83 3.32
C LYS A 124 13.17 5.38 3.03
N MET A 125 14.08 4.57 2.50
CA MET A 125 13.82 3.15 2.22
C MET A 125 13.55 2.34 3.49
N LEU A 126 14.21 2.65 4.60
CA LEU A 126 13.95 1.98 5.89
C LEU A 126 12.51 2.25 6.36
N ALA A 127 12.07 3.50 6.27
CA ALA A 127 10.69 3.88 6.62
C ALA A 127 9.67 3.19 5.70
N LEU A 128 9.95 3.12 4.39
CA LEU A 128 9.10 2.42 3.43
C LEU A 128 9.03 0.92 3.72
N SER A 129 10.15 0.27 4.00
CA SER A 129 10.23 -1.15 4.38
C SER A 129 9.37 -1.43 5.62
N THR A 130 9.48 -0.58 6.63
CA THR A 130 8.66 -0.65 7.86
C THR A 130 7.19 -0.46 7.55
N TYR A 131 6.84 0.55 6.75
CA TYR A 131 5.46 0.80 6.31
C TYR A 131 4.88 -0.41 5.57
N MET A 132 5.64 -0.97 4.65
CA MET A 132 5.27 -2.17 3.90
C MET A 132 5.24 -3.42 4.79
N GLY A 133 5.99 -3.45 5.90
CA GLY A 133 6.11 -4.61 6.80
C GLY A 133 6.97 -5.71 6.21
N HIS A 134 7.98 -5.36 5.47
CA HIS A 134 9.00 -6.31 5.05
C HIS A 134 9.89 -6.66 6.25
N ALA A 135 10.26 -7.93 6.38
CA ALA A 135 11.17 -8.38 7.44
C ALA A 135 12.58 -7.82 7.24
N GLU A 136 12.99 -7.69 5.98
CA GLU A 136 14.27 -7.18 5.54
C GLU A 136 14.08 -6.10 4.48
N ILE A 137 14.93 -5.09 4.50
CA ILE A 137 14.92 -3.99 3.54
C ILE A 137 15.17 -4.50 2.11
N PHE A 138 15.92 -5.58 1.95
CA PHE A 138 16.23 -6.22 0.68
C PHE A 138 14.97 -6.55 -0.12
N TYR A 139 13.90 -7.03 0.51
CA TYR A 139 12.63 -7.27 -0.17
C TYR A 139 11.98 -6.00 -0.73
N THR A 140 12.32 -4.83 -0.19
CA THR A 140 11.86 -3.56 -0.73
C THR A 140 12.68 -3.16 -1.96
N TYR A 141 13.98 -3.46 -1.98
CA TYR A 141 14.84 -3.22 -3.14
C TYR A 141 14.50 -4.13 -4.32
N TRP A 142 14.11 -5.38 -4.08
CA TRP A 142 13.72 -6.32 -5.14
C TRP A 142 12.61 -5.78 -6.06
N TYR A 143 11.67 -5.00 -5.51
CA TYR A 143 10.59 -4.37 -6.30
C TYR A 143 11.08 -3.29 -7.28
N LEU A 144 12.36 -3.01 -7.32
CA LEU A 144 12.94 -1.84 -7.96
C LEU A 144 13.86 -2.19 -9.11
N THR A 145 14.11 -3.48 -9.32
CA THR A 145 14.85 -3.96 -10.45
C THR A 145 14.03 -3.78 -11.73
N ALA A 146 14.61 -3.04 -12.69
CA ALA A 146 14.05 -2.83 -14.03
C ALA A 146 12.78 -1.98 -14.12
N VAL A 147 12.71 -0.86 -13.39
CA VAL A 147 11.68 0.16 -13.58
C VAL A 147 12.20 1.20 -14.59
N PRO A 148 11.61 1.31 -15.80
CA PRO A 148 12.10 2.23 -16.85
C PRO A 148 12.21 3.67 -16.38
N GLU A 149 11.26 4.15 -15.57
CA GLU A 149 11.24 5.51 -15.04
C GLU A 149 12.43 5.79 -14.10
N LEU A 150 12.86 4.81 -13.32
CA LEU A 150 14.05 4.94 -12.47
C LEU A 150 15.35 4.94 -13.30
N MET A 151 15.39 4.15 -14.35
CA MET A 151 16.54 4.15 -15.28
C MET A 151 16.67 5.49 -16.00
N ALA A 152 15.56 6.09 -16.43
CA ALA A 152 15.55 7.42 -17.05
C ALA A 152 16.04 8.51 -16.08
N ILE A 153 15.62 8.50 -14.82
CA ILE A 153 16.11 9.44 -13.81
C ILE A 153 17.61 9.24 -13.53
N ALA A 154 18.06 8.00 -13.44
CA ALA A 154 19.48 7.70 -13.23
C ALA A 154 20.34 8.18 -14.41
N ALA A 155 19.90 7.94 -15.66
CA ALA A 155 20.56 8.42 -16.86
C ALA A 155 20.68 9.94 -16.89
N GLY A 156 19.57 10.67 -16.63
CA GLY A 156 19.59 12.13 -16.59
C GLY A 156 20.51 12.72 -15.51
N ARG A 157 20.62 12.07 -14.33
CA ARG A 157 21.58 12.48 -13.30
C ARG A 157 23.02 12.22 -13.70
N PHE A 158 23.29 11.09 -14.36
CA PHE A 158 24.60 10.78 -14.86
C PHE A 158 25.07 11.79 -15.93
N GLU A 159 24.16 12.18 -16.86
CA GLU A 159 24.43 13.20 -17.86
C GLU A 159 24.74 14.56 -17.21
N GLN A 160 23.97 14.99 -16.21
CA GLN A 160 24.24 16.21 -15.47
C GLN A 160 25.60 16.17 -14.75
N PHE A 161 25.95 15.05 -14.14
CA PHE A 161 27.24 14.87 -13.48
C PHE A 161 28.39 14.91 -14.49
N ALA A 162 28.23 14.26 -15.66
CA ALA A 162 29.24 14.25 -16.71
C ALA A 162 29.50 15.66 -17.30
N VAL A 163 28.43 16.47 -17.44
CA VAL A 163 28.57 17.88 -17.88
C VAL A 163 29.36 18.71 -16.85
N LEU A 164 29.00 18.59 -15.55
CA LEU A 164 29.71 19.33 -14.48
C LEU A 164 31.17 18.90 -14.33
N ALA A 165 31.50 17.64 -14.59
CA ALA A 165 32.88 17.12 -14.54
C ALA A 165 33.70 17.47 -15.79
N GLY A 166 33.07 17.87 -16.88
CA GLY A 166 33.73 18.29 -18.12
C GLY A 166 34.04 19.78 -18.23
N ASP A 167 33.49 20.61 -17.34
CA ASP A 167 33.73 22.06 -17.31
C ASP A 167 34.95 22.47 -16.44
N ASP A 168 35.66 21.51 -15.83
CA ASP A 168 36.83 21.76 -14.96
C ASP A 168 38.18 21.52 -15.69
N ASP A 169 38.21 21.33 -17.02
CA ASP A 169 39.42 21.29 -17.89
C ASP A 169 39.47 22.57 -18.76
#